data_24a5223d55718b427a9c054feb2a2407
#
_entry.id   24a5223d55718b427a9c054feb2a2407
#
_cell.length_a   1.000
_cell.length_b   1.000
_cell.length_c   1.000
_cell.angle_alpha   90.00
_cell.angle_beta   90.00
_cell.angle_gamma   90.00
#
_symmetry.space_group_name_H-M   'P 1'
#
loop_
_entity.id
_entity.type
_entity.pdbx_description
1 polymer ?
#
loop_
_entity_poly.entity_id
_entity_poly.type
_entity_poly.pdbx_seq_one_letter_code
_entity_poly.pdbx_strand_id
1 'polypeptide(L)'
;TGMQAMIVHHLIIHEKQGDIFQKDLENAFQMRRSTATGILQLMEQHGIIHREPVEHDGRLKRLVLTEQARAMDEYITERMQQMEQLLRQGITEDELKGWFAVCEKIRSNLEQYQCNMCREGQK
;
A
#
# COMPACT_ATOMS: atom_id res chain seq x y z
N THR A 1 -7.30 -3.96 -10.07
CA THR A 1 -8.08 -3.60 -8.89
C THR A 1 -7.33 -2.61 -8.00
N GLY A 2 -8.04 -1.92 -7.11
CA GLY A 2 -7.43 -0.93 -6.21
C GLY A 2 -6.35 -1.53 -5.31
N MET A 3 -6.55 -2.74 -4.79
CA MET A 3 -5.56 -3.43 -3.96
C MET A 3 -4.28 -3.78 -4.74
N GLN A 4 -4.41 -4.22 -5.97
CA GLN A 4 -3.24 -4.51 -6.83
C GLN A 4 -2.43 -3.23 -7.10
N ALA A 5 -3.08 -2.11 -7.37
CA ALA A 5 -2.40 -0.82 -7.54
C ALA A 5 -1.66 -0.37 -6.28
N MET A 6 -2.27 -0.55 -5.10
CA MET A 6 -1.63 -0.24 -3.81
C MET A 6 -0.41 -1.12 -3.57
N ILE A 7 -0.47 -2.41 -3.90
CA ILE A 7 0.67 -3.33 -3.78
C ILE A 7 1.80 -2.92 -4.74
N VAL A 8 1.49 -2.61 -5.99
CA VAL A 8 2.48 -2.14 -6.97
C VAL A 8 3.21 -0.89 -6.45
N HIS A 9 2.46 0.08 -5.98
CA HIS A 9 3.02 1.32 -5.42
C HIS A 9 3.90 1.05 -4.19
N HIS A 10 3.45 0.18 -3.29
CA HIS A 10 4.22 -0.25 -2.12
C HIS A 10 5.55 -0.91 -2.51
N LEU A 11 5.52 -1.81 -3.50
CA LEU A 11 6.72 -2.47 -4.00
C LEU A 11 7.73 -1.46 -4.57
N ILE A 12 7.27 -0.49 -5.36
CA ILE A 12 8.13 0.55 -5.95
C ILE A 12 8.82 1.39 -4.88
N ILE A 13 8.10 1.77 -3.82
CA ILE A 13 8.67 2.61 -2.76
C ILE A 13 9.72 1.85 -1.94
N HIS A 14 9.49 0.57 -1.66
CA HIS A 14 10.29 -0.19 -0.69
C HIS A 14 11.37 -1.07 -1.34
N GLU A 15 11.31 -1.38 -2.64
CA GLU A 15 12.29 -2.25 -3.31
C GLU A 15 13.73 -1.75 -3.21
N LYS A 16 13.92 -0.43 -3.08
CA LYS A 16 15.25 0.17 -2.91
C LYS A 16 15.87 -0.10 -1.53
N GLN A 17 15.05 -0.49 -0.57
CA GLN A 17 15.45 -0.77 0.81
C GLN A 17 15.84 -2.23 1.01
N GLY A 18 15.52 -3.11 0.08
CA GLY A 18 15.81 -4.54 0.09
C GLY A 18 14.75 -5.37 -0.60
N ASP A 19 14.96 -6.68 -0.59
CA ASP A 19 14.03 -7.63 -1.15
C ASP A 19 12.70 -7.64 -0.38
N ILE A 20 11.59 -7.74 -1.10
CA ILE A 20 10.25 -7.77 -0.51
C ILE A 20 9.64 -9.14 -0.74
N PHE A 21 9.06 -9.70 0.31
CA PHE A 21 8.43 -11.01 0.33
C PHE A 21 6.94 -10.90 0.60
N GLN A 22 6.20 -11.97 0.34
CA GLN A 22 4.76 -12.01 0.61
C GLN A 22 4.43 -11.64 2.06
N LYS A 23 5.23 -12.10 3.03
CA LYS A 23 5.01 -11.82 4.44
C LYS A 23 5.09 -10.32 4.76
N ASP A 24 5.93 -9.59 4.06
CA ASP A 24 6.04 -8.12 4.23
C ASP A 24 4.73 -7.44 3.81
N LEU A 25 4.11 -7.91 2.72
CA LEU A 25 2.80 -7.42 2.29
C LEU A 25 1.67 -7.82 3.25
N GLU A 26 1.70 -9.06 3.76
CA GLU A 26 0.73 -9.49 4.78
C GLU A 26 0.74 -8.57 5.99
N ASN A 27 1.92 -8.18 6.45
CA ASN A 27 2.10 -7.25 7.57
C ASN A 27 1.71 -5.81 7.19
N ALA A 28 2.19 -5.30 6.07
CA ALA A 28 1.97 -3.91 5.64
C ALA A 28 0.49 -3.60 5.41
N PHE A 29 -0.25 -4.54 4.82
CA PHE A 29 -1.67 -4.40 4.51
C PHE A 29 -2.60 -5.10 5.50
N GLN A 30 -2.06 -5.68 6.57
CA GLN A 30 -2.80 -6.43 7.60
C GLN A 30 -3.76 -7.46 7.01
N MET A 31 -3.28 -8.19 5.99
CA MET A 31 -4.06 -9.20 5.30
C MET A 31 -3.65 -10.62 5.70
N ARG A 32 -4.58 -11.54 5.59
CA ARG A 32 -4.32 -12.97 5.82
C ARG A 32 -3.48 -13.56 4.70
N ARG A 33 -2.67 -14.55 5.01
CA ARG A 33 -1.83 -15.26 4.06
C ARG A 33 -2.59 -15.78 2.83
N SER A 34 -3.78 -16.35 3.03
CA SER A 34 -4.62 -16.84 1.93
C SER A 34 -5.06 -15.72 0.98
N THR A 35 -5.39 -14.55 1.52
CA THR A 35 -5.76 -13.36 0.74
C THR A 35 -4.55 -12.86 -0.05
N ALA A 36 -3.40 -12.70 0.59
CA ALA A 36 -2.16 -12.31 -0.08
C ALA A 36 -1.78 -13.28 -1.20
N THR A 37 -1.84 -14.59 -0.94
CA THR A 37 -1.56 -15.62 -1.94
C THR A 37 -2.48 -15.48 -3.15
N GLY A 38 -3.78 -15.33 -2.97
CA GLY A 38 -4.75 -15.17 -4.06
C GLY A 38 -4.50 -13.92 -4.90
N ILE A 39 -4.25 -12.79 -4.26
CA ILE A 39 -3.96 -11.52 -4.95
C ILE A 39 -2.66 -11.64 -5.76
N LEU A 40 -1.60 -12.14 -5.15
CA LEU A 40 -0.29 -12.27 -5.81
C LEU A 40 -0.32 -13.26 -6.96
N GLN A 41 -1.08 -14.35 -6.88
CA GLN A 41 -1.28 -15.27 -7.99
C GLN A 41 -1.95 -14.58 -9.19
N LEU A 42 -2.98 -13.77 -8.96
CA LEU A 42 -3.63 -13.00 -10.01
C LEU A 42 -2.67 -11.97 -10.63
N MET A 43 -1.90 -11.27 -9.80
CA MET A 43 -0.91 -10.30 -10.28
C MET A 43 0.18 -10.97 -11.13
N GLU A 44 0.60 -12.17 -10.76
CA GLU A 44 1.57 -12.97 -11.53
C GLU A 44 0.97 -13.46 -12.85
N GLN A 45 -0.28 -13.94 -12.86
CA GLN A 45 -1.00 -14.32 -14.07
C GLN A 45 -1.19 -13.16 -15.04
N HIS A 46 -1.41 -11.95 -14.52
CA HIS A 46 -1.57 -10.73 -15.33
C HIS A 46 -0.23 -10.10 -15.76
N GLY A 47 0.90 -10.70 -15.41
CA GLY A 47 2.22 -10.18 -15.76
C GLY A 47 2.60 -8.88 -15.04
N ILE A 48 2.05 -8.65 -13.85
CA ILE A 48 2.35 -7.46 -13.02
C ILE A 48 3.59 -7.70 -12.17
N ILE A 49 3.70 -8.89 -11.60
CA ILE A 49 4.83 -9.33 -10.80
C ILE A 49 5.35 -10.68 -11.29
N HIS A 50 6.56 -11.01 -10.90
CA HIS A 50 7.09 -12.37 -10.90
C HIS A 50 7.81 -12.66 -9.60
N ARG A 51 7.99 -13.93 -9.30
CA ARG A 51 8.68 -14.40 -8.09
C ARG A 51 10.03 -14.94 -8.45
N GLU A 52 11.06 -14.45 -7.78
CA GLU A 52 12.43 -14.92 -7.96
C GLU A 52 12.94 -15.56 -6.68
N PRO A 53 13.59 -16.75 -6.76
CA PRO A 53 14.23 -17.36 -5.61
C PRO A 53 15.40 -16.48 -5.15
N VAL A 54 15.64 -16.44 -3.83
CA VAL A 54 16.84 -15.80 -3.29
C VAL A 54 17.99 -16.79 -3.21
N GLU A 55 19.23 -16.29 -3.32
CA GLU A 55 20.44 -17.13 -3.37
C GLU A 55 20.61 -18.05 -2.13
N HIS A 56 20.12 -17.60 -0.97
CA HIS A 56 20.34 -18.29 0.29
C HIS A 56 19.26 -19.31 0.65
N ASP A 57 18.06 -19.21 0.07
CA ASP A 57 16.95 -20.11 0.35
C ASP A 57 16.02 -20.19 -0.87
N GLY A 58 16.06 -21.33 -1.59
CA GLY A 58 15.21 -21.57 -2.74
C GLY A 58 13.70 -21.67 -2.43
N ARG A 59 13.34 -21.76 -1.15
CA ARG A 59 11.93 -21.74 -0.71
C ARG A 59 11.39 -20.33 -0.57
N LEU A 60 12.27 -19.36 -0.32
CA LEU A 60 11.93 -17.96 -0.17
C LEU A 60 12.02 -17.25 -1.52
N LYS A 61 10.92 -16.64 -1.95
CA LYS A 61 10.83 -15.98 -3.24
C LYS A 61 10.53 -14.49 -3.03
N ARG A 62 11.41 -13.64 -3.53
CA ARG A 62 11.18 -12.21 -3.57
C ARG A 62 10.17 -11.85 -4.65
N LEU A 63 9.43 -10.78 -4.41
CA LEU A 63 8.47 -10.22 -5.35
C LEU A 63 9.15 -9.16 -6.20
N VAL A 64 9.06 -9.29 -7.51
CA VAL A 64 9.68 -8.37 -8.47
C VAL A 64 8.62 -7.85 -9.42
N LEU A 65 8.59 -6.52 -9.60
CA LEU A 65 7.71 -5.86 -10.55
C LEU A 65 8.22 -6.04 -11.97
N THR A 66 7.30 -6.25 -12.90
CA THR A 66 7.59 -6.22 -14.34
C THR A 66 7.75 -4.77 -14.83
N GLU A 67 8.42 -4.59 -15.97
CA GLU A 67 8.53 -3.28 -16.63
C GLU A 67 7.14 -2.69 -16.97
N GLN A 68 6.22 -3.52 -17.41
CA GLN A 68 4.83 -3.12 -17.69
C GLN A 68 4.14 -2.55 -16.44
N ALA A 69 4.34 -3.17 -15.29
CA ALA A 69 3.78 -2.69 -14.02
C ALA A 69 4.37 -1.34 -13.61
N ARG A 70 5.67 -1.13 -13.83
CA ARG A 70 6.34 0.14 -13.56
C ARG A 70 5.81 1.28 -14.43
N ALA A 71 5.66 1.04 -15.73
CA ALA A 71 5.10 2.02 -16.65
C ALA A 71 3.65 2.38 -16.30
N MET A 72 2.86 1.40 -15.87
CA MET A 72 1.48 1.61 -15.40
C MET A 72 1.45 2.47 -14.13
N ASP A 73 2.33 2.21 -13.17
CA ASP A 73 2.40 3.01 -11.94
C ASP A 73 2.81 4.45 -12.22
N GLU A 74 3.79 4.68 -13.09
CA GLU A 74 4.15 6.03 -13.54
C GLU A 74 2.96 6.79 -14.10
N TYR A 75 2.22 6.17 -15.00
CA TYR A 75 1.02 6.77 -15.58
C TYR A 75 -0.04 7.10 -14.53
N ILE A 76 -0.30 6.18 -13.60
CA ILE A 76 -1.26 6.40 -12.51
C ILE A 76 -0.78 7.52 -11.59
N THR A 77 0.49 7.55 -11.23
CA THR A 77 1.08 8.57 -10.36
C THR A 77 0.96 9.96 -10.98
N GLU A 78 1.25 10.12 -12.26
CA GLU A 78 1.05 11.38 -12.97
C GLU A 78 -0.40 11.85 -12.92
N ARG A 79 -1.35 10.95 -13.15
CA ARG A 79 -2.78 11.25 -13.09
C ARG A 79 -3.22 11.65 -11.69
N MET A 80 -2.72 11.00 -10.67
CA MET A 80 -3.00 11.35 -9.27
C MET A 80 -2.44 12.73 -8.92
N GLN A 81 -1.23 13.06 -9.37
CA GLN A 81 -0.64 14.38 -9.16
C GLN A 81 -1.44 15.50 -9.84
N GLN A 82 -1.90 15.27 -11.08
CA GLN A 82 -2.75 16.23 -11.78
C GLN A 82 -4.08 16.45 -11.04
N MET A 83 -4.68 15.38 -10.54
CA MET A 83 -5.90 15.46 -9.73
C MET A 83 -5.65 16.21 -8.42
N GLU A 84 -4.56 15.93 -7.75
CA GLU A 84 -4.18 16.62 -6.51
C GLU A 84 -4.01 18.13 -6.74
N GLN A 85 -3.33 18.54 -7.81
CA GLN A 85 -3.19 19.94 -8.18
C GLN A 85 -4.55 20.61 -8.43
N LEU A 86 -5.45 19.93 -9.13
CA LEU A 86 -6.80 20.42 -9.37
C LEU A 86 -7.57 20.60 -8.05
N LEU A 87 -7.51 19.63 -7.16
CA LEU A 87 -8.20 19.68 -5.87
C LEU A 87 -7.64 20.76 -4.94
N ARG A 88 -6.35 21.07 -5.06
CA ARG A 88 -5.69 22.12 -4.28
C ARG A 88 -5.88 23.53 -4.81
N GLN A 89 -6.44 23.67 -5.99
CA GLN A 89 -6.61 24.98 -6.62
C GLN A 89 -7.42 25.93 -5.74
N GLY A 90 -6.85 27.09 -5.40
CA GLY A 90 -7.48 28.10 -4.55
C GLY A 90 -7.42 27.81 -3.05
N ILE A 91 -6.78 26.72 -2.62
CA ILE A 91 -6.56 26.40 -1.20
C ILE A 91 -5.18 26.91 -0.78
N THR A 92 -5.10 27.68 0.30
CA THR A 92 -3.84 28.15 0.87
C THR A 92 -3.14 27.04 1.66
N GLU A 93 -1.83 27.17 1.86
CA GLU A 93 -1.06 26.22 2.67
C GLU A 93 -1.57 26.18 4.12
N ASP A 94 -2.00 27.31 4.69
CA ASP A 94 -2.53 27.36 6.05
C ASP A 94 -3.89 26.65 6.17
N GLU A 95 -4.76 26.82 5.18
CA GLU A 95 -6.03 26.09 5.11
C GLU A 95 -5.79 24.59 5.01
N LEU A 96 -4.82 24.17 4.20
CA LEU A 96 -4.47 22.76 4.01
C LEU A 96 -3.90 22.14 5.31
N LYS A 97 -3.02 22.86 6.00
CA LYS A 97 -2.51 22.45 7.32
C LYS A 97 -3.63 22.33 8.36
N GLY A 98 -4.56 23.25 8.36
CA GLY A 98 -5.74 23.19 9.22
C GLY A 98 -6.61 21.97 8.94
N TRP A 99 -6.84 21.66 7.67
CA TRP A 99 -7.56 20.49 7.23
C TRP A 99 -6.91 19.19 7.71
N PHE A 100 -5.61 19.02 7.48
CA PHE A 100 -4.89 17.83 7.93
C PHE A 100 -4.87 17.71 9.46
N ALA A 101 -4.76 18.82 10.18
CA ALA A 101 -4.84 18.82 11.64
C ALA A 101 -6.21 18.32 12.16
N VAL A 102 -7.30 18.71 11.50
CA VAL A 102 -8.65 18.20 11.82
C VAL A 102 -8.75 16.69 11.51
N CYS A 103 -8.27 16.27 10.35
CA CYS A 103 -8.25 14.84 9.98
C CYS A 103 -7.49 14.00 11.01
N GLU A 104 -6.35 14.48 11.50
CA GLU A 104 -5.55 13.81 12.52
C GLU A 104 -6.30 13.68 13.86
N LYS A 105 -7.03 14.70 14.27
CA LYS A 105 -7.88 14.65 15.47
C LYS A 105 -8.99 13.62 15.31
N ILE A 106 -9.65 13.57 14.16
CA ILE A 106 -10.69 12.57 13.86
C ILE A 106 -10.10 11.16 13.94
N ARG A 107 -8.94 10.94 13.32
CA ARG A 107 -8.23 9.66 13.37
C ARG A 107 -7.92 9.22 14.80
N SER A 108 -7.36 10.11 15.58
CA SER A 108 -7.03 9.86 17.00
C SER A 108 -8.28 9.50 17.83
N ASN A 109 -9.40 10.19 17.62
CA ASN A 109 -10.66 9.91 18.31
C ASN A 109 -11.18 8.50 17.96
N LEU A 110 -11.08 8.09 16.70
CA LEU A 110 -11.49 6.75 16.25
C LEU A 110 -10.62 5.65 16.87
N GLU A 111 -9.30 5.86 16.94
CA GLU A 111 -8.37 4.91 17.57
C GLU A 111 -8.67 4.73 19.07
N GLN A 112 -8.95 5.82 19.78
CA GLN A 112 -9.34 5.76 21.20
C GLN A 112 -10.65 5.01 21.39
N TYR A 113 -11.63 5.23 20.52
CA TYR A 113 -12.90 4.53 20.56
C TYR A 113 -12.73 3.01 20.38
N GLN A 114 -11.94 2.59 19.38
CA GLN A 114 -11.64 1.18 19.14
C GLN A 114 -10.93 0.54 20.35
N CYS A 115 -9.98 1.23 20.94
CA CYS A 115 -9.26 0.76 22.12
C CYS A 115 -10.19 0.55 23.32
N ASN A 116 -11.15 1.45 23.56
CA ASN A 116 -12.13 1.33 24.63
C ASN A 116 -13.10 0.17 24.42
N MET A 117 -13.59 -0.01 23.19
CA MET A 117 -14.45 -1.15 22.82
C MET A 117 -13.78 -2.50 23.07
N CYS A 118 -12.48 -2.62 22.73
CA CYS A 118 -11.71 -3.84 22.98
C CYS A 118 -11.55 -4.14 24.49
N ARG A 119 -11.45 -3.11 25.33
CA ARG A 119 -11.35 -3.28 26.79
C ARG A 119 -12.68 -3.69 27.45
N GLU A 120 -13.80 -3.19 26.96
CA GLU A 120 -15.12 -3.52 27.47
C GLU A 120 -15.58 -4.93 27.04
N GLY A 121 -15.18 -5.40 25.87
CA GLY A 121 -15.50 -6.75 25.37
C GLY A 121 -14.72 -7.89 26.07
N GLN A 122 -13.73 -7.58 26.92
CA GLN A 122 -12.98 -8.56 27.72
C GLN A 122 -13.46 -8.69 29.17
N LYS A 123 -14.49 -7.97 29.55
CA LYS A 123 -15.17 -8.11 30.83
C LYS A 123 -16.41 -8.99 30.67
#